data_5f616ff40d0eee1b4e0bf6d197ab1e23
#
_entry.id   5f616ff40d0eee1b4e0bf6d197ab1e23
#
_cell.length_a   1.000
_cell.length_b   1.000
_cell.length_c   1.000
_cell.angle_alpha   90.00
_cell.angle_beta   90.00
_cell.angle_gamma   90.00
#
_symmetry.space_group_name_H-M   'P 1'
#
loop_
_entity.id
_entity.type
_entity.pdbx_description
1 polymer ?
#
loop_
_entity_poly.entity_id
_entity_poly.type
_entity_poly.pdbx_seq_one_letter_code
_entity_poly.pdbx_strand_id
1 'polypeptide(L)' 'MTKSQLAIFRNAFYAIHGYKFKNKKYKKYFTLEEWYKVNPDFNESNLNEIERANVNLIKKYEER' A
#
# COMPACT_ATOMS: atom_id res chain seq x y z
N MET A 1 14.41 -8.62 1.84
CA MET A 1 13.84 -7.28 1.77
C MET A 1 14.17 -6.46 3.00
N THR A 2 14.48 -5.18 2.81
CA THR A 2 14.62 -4.27 3.94
C THR A 2 13.25 -3.92 4.50
N LYS A 3 13.21 -3.35 5.71
CA LYS A 3 11.96 -2.87 6.29
C LYS A 3 11.29 -1.81 5.43
N SER A 4 12.10 -0.92 4.80
CA SER A 4 11.60 0.07 3.87
C SER A 4 10.90 -0.57 2.66
N GLN A 5 11.51 -1.60 2.09
CA GLN A 5 10.93 -2.32 0.96
C GLN A 5 9.64 -3.03 1.34
N LEU A 6 9.60 -3.63 2.54
CA LEU A 6 8.40 -4.28 3.05
C LEU A 6 7.26 -3.28 3.22
N ALA A 7 7.56 -2.09 3.75
CA ALA A 7 6.57 -1.04 3.92
C ALA A 7 5.99 -0.58 2.58
N ILE A 8 6.84 -0.43 1.56
CA ILE A 8 6.39 -0.07 0.22
C ILE A 8 5.53 -1.18 -0.36
N PHE A 9 5.94 -2.42 -0.22
CA PHE A 9 5.18 -3.57 -0.69
C PHE A 9 3.79 -3.61 -0.04
N ARG A 10 3.73 -3.43 1.26
CA ARG A 10 2.45 -3.39 2.00
C ARG A 10 1.54 -2.27 1.48
N ASN A 11 2.11 -1.08 1.29
CA ASN A 11 1.34 0.07 0.82
C ASN A 11 0.92 -0.06 -0.65
N ALA A 12 1.60 -0.89 -1.43
CA ALA A 12 1.22 -1.14 -2.82
C ALA A 12 -0.19 -1.74 -2.93
N PHE A 13 -0.60 -2.56 -1.96
CA PHE A 13 -1.96 -3.10 -1.95
C PHE A 13 -3.01 -2.00 -1.82
N TYR A 14 -2.70 -0.96 -1.05
CA TYR A 14 -3.57 0.21 -0.94
C TYR A 14 -3.51 1.08 -2.19
N ALA A 15 -2.32 1.25 -2.76
CA ALA A 15 -2.12 2.06 -3.96
C ALA A 15 -2.89 1.51 -5.17
N ILE A 16 -2.93 0.19 -5.32
CA ILE A 16 -3.67 -0.46 -6.40
C ILE A 16 -5.15 -0.06 -6.38
N HIS A 17 -5.70 0.14 -5.18
CA HIS A 17 -7.08 0.54 -5.01
C HIS A 17 -7.29 2.06 -4.95
N GLY A 18 -6.22 2.84 -5.16
CA GLY A 18 -6.32 4.28 -5.28
C GLY A 18 -6.22 5.05 -3.97
N TYR A 19 -5.65 4.46 -2.93
CA TYR A 19 -5.47 5.16 -1.67
C TYR A 19 -4.65 6.43 -1.86
N LYS A 20 -5.12 7.54 -1.29
CA LYS A 20 -4.41 8.82 -1.32
C LYS A 20 -3.43 8.88 -0.14
N PHE A 21 -2.15 8.80 -0.43
CA PHE A 21 -1.12 8.79 0.60
C PHE A 21 -0.89 10.18 1.19
N LYS A 22 -0.83 10.25 2.50
CA LYS A 22 -0.50 11.48 3.22
C LYS A 22 1.00 11.57 3.48
N ASN A 23 1.66 10.43 3.61
CA ASN A 23 3.10 10.36 3.82
C ASN A 23 3.82 10.74 2.52
N LYS A 24 4.68 11.75 2.58
CA LYS A 24 5.37 12.29 1.40
C LYS A 24 6.21 11.23 0.67
N LYS A 25 6.84 10.32 1.41
CA LYS A 25 7.68 9.26 0.86
C LYS A 25 6.86 8.34 -0.06
N TYR A 26 5.73 7.86 0.44
CA TYR A 26 4.87 6.95 -0.33
C TYR A 26 4.15 7.69 -1.45
N LYS A 27 3.70 8.90 -1.17
CA LYS A 27 3.05 9.75 -2.18
C LYS A 27 3.97 9.95 -3.38
N LYS A 28 5.23 10.30 -3.13
CA LYS A 28 6.22 10.50 -4.19
C LYS A 28 6.47 9.21 -4.95
N TYR A 29 6.64 8.10 -4.24
CA TYR A 29 6.93 6.80 -4.84
C TYR A 29 5.81 6.38 -5.79
N PHE A 30 4.57 6.36 -5.31
CA PHE A 30 3.45 5.85 -6.10
C PHE A 30 2.99 6.82 -7.18
N THR A 31 3.16 8.12 -6.99
CA THR A 31 2.79 9.12 -8.00
C THR A 31 3.60 8.93 -9.30
N LEU A 32 4.80 8.36 -9.20
CA LEU A 32 5.64 8.08 -10.37
C LEU A 32 5.16 6.87 -11.17
N GLU A 33 4.27 6.07 -10.60
CA GLU A 33 3.75 4.88 -11.28
C GLU A 33 2.56 5.24 -12.17
N GLU A 34 2.61 4.82 -13.43
CA GLU A 34 1.56 5.14 -14.41
C GLU A 34 0.21 4.56 -14.03
N TRP A 35 0.20 3.39 -13.37
CA TRP A 35 -1.03 2.70 -12.99
C TRP A 35 -1.72 3.32 -11.78
N TYR A 36 -1.01 4.16 -11.02
CA TYR A 36 -1.56 4.73 -9.79
C TYR A 36 -2.51 5.89 -10.09
N LYS A 37 -3.75 5.76 -9.63
CA LYS A 37 -4.77 6.82 -9.74
C LYS A 37 -5.50 6.90 -8.41
N VAL A 38 -5.57 8.09 -7.83
CA VAL A 38 -6.30 8.30 -6.59
C VAL A 38 -7.80 8.03 -6.82
N ASN A 39 -8.36 7.21 -5.94
CA ASN A 39 -9.80 6.94 -5.92
C ASN A 39 -10.40 7.69 -4.73
N PRO A 40 -11.21 8.74 -4.96
CA PRO A 40 -11.79 9.50 -3.86
C PRO A 40 -12.76 8.67 -3.01
N ASP A 41 -13.25 7.57 -3.55
CA ASP A 41 -14.16 6.66 -2.85
C ASP A 41 -13.42 5.49 -2.19
N PHE A 42 -12.11 5.58 -2.04
CA PHE A 42 -11.31 4.51 -1.44
C PHE A 42 -11.82 4.16 -0.04
N ASN A 43 -11.92 2.86 0.22
CA ASN A 43 -12.26 2.32 1.53
C ASN A 43 -11.44 1.05 1.75
N GLU A 44 -11.03 0.77 2.97
CA GLU A 44 -10.26 -0.45 3.28
C GLU A 44 -11.00 -1.72 2.90
N SER A 45 -12.33 -1.68 2.86
CA SER A 45 -13.14 -2.81 2.42
C SER A 45 -12.95 -3.14 0.93
N ASN A 46 -12.30 -2.24 0.16
CA ASN A 46 -11.97 -2.51 -1.24
C ASN A 46 -10.92 -3.60 -1.37
N LEU A 47 -10.10 -3.81 -0.34
CA LEU A 47 -9.14 -4.90 -0.31
C LEU A 47 -9.88 -6.22 -0.06
N ASN A 48 -9.58 -7.25 -0.87
CA ASN A 48 -10.17 -8.56 -0.66
C ASN A 48 -9.46 -9.28 0.50
N GLU A 49 -9.96 -10.47 0.87
CA GLU A 49 -9.42 -11.23 1.98
C GLU A 49 -7.96 -11.63 1.79
N ILE A 50 -7.59 -11.97 0.56
CA ILE A 50 -6.22 -12.36 0.23
C ILE A 50 -5.29 -11.18 0.41
N GLU A 51 -5.70 -10.01 -0.06
CA GLU A 51 -4.90 -8.78 0.07
C GLU A 51 -4.73 -8.39 1.53
N ARG A 52 -5.79 -8.47 2.32
CA ARG A 52 -5.72 -8.17 3.76
C ARG A 52 -4.78 -9.13 4.48
N ALA A 53 -4.86 -10.42 4.15
CA ALA A 53 -3.98 -11.42 4.74
C ALA A 53 -2.52 -11.12 4.41
N ASN A 54 -2.24 -10.73 3.17
CA ASN A 54 -0.89 -10.38 2.74
C ASN A 54 -0.38 -9.11 3.44
N VAL A 55 -1.22 -8.10 3.58
CA VAL A 55 -0.88 -6.87 4.30
C VAL A 55 -0.51 -7.19 5.74
N ASN A 56 -1.32 -8.00 6.41
CA ASN A 56 -1.07 -8.39 7.79
C ASN A 56 0.21 -9.21 7.94
N LEU A 57 0.48 -10.10 7.00
CA LEU A 57 1.69 -10.91 7.01
C LEU A 57 2.94 -10.04 6.84
N ILE A 58 2.92 -9.12 5.89
CA ILE A 58 4.03 -8.20 5.64
C ILE A 58 4.28 -7.34 6.88
N LYS A 59 3.21 -6.87 7.51
CA LYS A 59 3.30 -6.07 8.73
C LYS A 59 4.02 -6.81 9.85
N LYS A 60 3.78 -8.11 9.98
CA LYS A 60 4.50 -8.94 10.95
C LYS A 60 6.00 -8.99 10.67
N TYR A 61 6.38 -9.08 9.41
CA TYR A 61 7.80 -9.07 9.03
C TYR A 61 8.44 -7.71 9.30
N GLU A 62 7.70 -6.62 9.12
CA GLU A 62 8.19 -5.28 9.45
C GLU A 62 8.47 -5.11 10.94
N GLU A 63 7.72 -5.78 11.78
CA GLU A 63 7.82 -5.67 13.25
C GLU A 63 8.96 -6.50 13.84
N ARG A 64 9.61 -7.32 13.06
CA ARG A 64 10.74 -8.18 13.52
C ARG A 64 12.06 -7.44 13.61
#